data_9b6fe723f96fa6ae5068386f6db08f0f
#
_entry.id   9b6fe723f96fa6ae5068386f6db08f0f
#
_cell.length_a   1.000
_cell.length_b   1.000
_cell.length_c   1.000
_cell.angle_alpha   90.00
_cell.angle_beta   90.00
_cell.angle_gamma   90.00
#
_symmetry.space_group_name_H-M   'P 1'
#
loop_
_entity.id
_entity.type
_entity.pdbx_description
1 polymer ?
#
loop_
_entity_poly.entity_id
_entity_poly.type
_entity_poly.pdbx_seq_one_letter_code
_entity_poly.pdbx_strand_id
1 'polypeptide(L)'
;MDISNRILSEITVYMKYAKYIPELKRRETWQELVTRNMEMHIKQFPHMEKEIRETYVYVYKKQVLPSMRSMQFAGKPIEISPNRIYNCAFAPIDDWRVFSEIMFLLLGGTGVGYSVQKHHVDVLPEIRKPNKERGRRWLVADSIEGWADAVKVLVKSYFFGGSKIEFDFSDIRPKGARLVTSGGKAPGAQPLKECLIKLEGILDSKENGQKLKPIEVHDIVCHIADAVLAGGIRRAALISLFSATDEEMIGCKSGAWWETNPQRGRANNSAVLMRHKITKDYFMDLWKRIEASGAGEPGIYLSNDKDWGTNPCCEIALRPFQFCNLTEVNVSNVVSQEDYEDRVRAASFIGTLQAGYTNFHYLRPIWQRTTEKDALIGISMTGIGSGAVLGLSLIHI
;
A
#
# COMPACT_ATOMS: atom_id res chain seq x y z
N MET A 1 -3.78 -31.10 11.79
CA MET A 1 -2.83 -30.33 10.95
C MET A 1 -1.59 -31.21 10.80
N ASP A 2 -1.18 -31.49 9.57
CA ASP A 2 0.03 -32.27 9.28
C ASP A 2 1.27 -31.57 9.90
N ILE A 3 2.25 -32.38 10.35
CA ILE A 3 3.48 -31.88 10.98
C ILE A 3 4.20 -30.88 10.06
N SER A 4 4.23 -31.15 8.76
CA SER A 4 4.85 -30.27 7.76
C SER A 4 4.19 -28.89 7.72
N ASN A 5 2.87 -28.82 7.75
CA ASN A 5 2.11 -27.57 7.77
C ASN A 5 2.30 -26.81 9.09
N ARG A 6 2.45 -27.49 10.21
CA ARG A 6 2.75 -26.89 11.49
C ARG A 6 4.14 -26.24 11.47
N ILE A 7 5.16 -26.94 11.00
CA ILE A 7 6.53 -26.43 10.90
C ILE A 7 6.58 -25.22 9.97
N LEU A 8 5.95 -25.28 8.79
CA LEU A 8 5.88 -24.18 7.84
C LEU A 8 5.21 -22.93 8.45
N SER A 9 4.10 -23.15 9.19
CA SER A 9 3.41 -22.08 9.91
C SER A 9 4.32 -21.41 10.95
N GLU A 10 5.03 -22.18 11.76
CA GLU A 10 5.95 -21.66 12.78
C GLU A 10 7.12 -20.88 12.16
N ILE A 11 7.72 -21.41 11.08
CA ILE A 11 8.77 -20.71 10.33
C ILE A 11 8.25 -19.38 9.78
N THR A 12 7.06 -19.39 9.20
CA THR A 12 6.45 -18.18 8.62
C THR A 12 6.21 -17.11 9.67
N VAL A 13 5.65 -17.49 10.83
CA VAL A 13 5.43 -16.58 11.96
C VAL A 13 6.76 -15.99 12.43
N TYR A 14 7.75 -16.86 12.65
CA TYR A 14 9.07 -16.44 13.13
C TYR A 14 9.77 -15.47 12.17
N MET A 15 9.75 -15.77 10.87
CA MET A 15 10.47 -14.97 9.88
C MET A 15 9.79 -13.64 9.52
N LYS A 16 8.43 -13.59 9.53
CA LYS A 16 7.68 -12.48 8.95
C LYS A 16 6.99 -11.58 9.97
N TYR A 17 6.57 -12.11 11.12
CA TYR A 17 5.68 -11.40 12.04
C TYR A 17 6.25 -11.21 13.45
N ALA A 18 6.99 -12.20 13.95
CA ALA A 18 7.54 -12.19 15.29
C ALA A 18 8.59 -11.09 15.47
N LYS A 19 8.39 -10.22 16.49
CA LYS A 19 9.37 -9.21 16.87
C LYS A 19 10.50 -9.84 17.68
N TYR A 20 11.69 -9.26 17.58
CA TYR A 20 12.83 -9.67 18.41
C TYR A 20 12.72 -9.04 19.80
N ILE A 21 12.80 -9.87 20.84
CA ILE A 21 12.80 -9.49 22.27
C ILE A 21 14.24 -9.49 22.74
N PRO A 22 14.85 -8.30 22.94
CA PRO A 22 16.28 -8.21 23.31
C PRO A 22 16.63 -8.91 24.61
N GLU A 23 15.75 -8.80 25.60
CA GLU A 23 15.93 -9.35 26.95
C GLU A 23 16.00 -10.89 26.93
N LEU A 24 15.22 -11.51 26.04
CA LEU A 24 15.14 -12.96 25.87
C LEU A 24 16.07 -13.48 24.77
N LYS A 25 16.74 -12.59 24.02
CA LYS A 25 17.62 -12.91 22.87
C LYS A 25 16.96 -13.81 21.82
N ARG A 26 15.64 -13.74 21.69
CA ARG A 26 14.85 -14.50 20.72
C ARG A 26 13.72 -13.66 20.11
N ARG A 27 13.05 -14.20 19.11
CA ARG A 27 11.80 -13.63 18.61
C ARG A 27 10.61 -14.10 19.42
N GLU A 28 9.50 -13.36 19.28
CA GLU A 28 8.19 -13.72 19.85
C GLU A 28 7.75 -15.12 19.41
N THR A 29 7.08 -15.83 20.30
CA THR A 29 6.24 -16.99 19.97
C THR A 29 4.93 -16.54 19.35
N TRP A 30 4.13 -17.48 18.80
CA TRP A 30 2.79 -17.19 18.31
C TRP A 30 1.91 -16.55 19.39
N GLN A 31 1.94 -17.09 20.58
CA GLN A 31 1.14 -16.59 21.71
C GLN A 31 1.53 -15.15 22.08
N GLU A 32 2.81 -14.86 22.19
CA GLU A 32 3.30 -13.51 22.51
C GLU A 32 2.92 -12.50 21.40
N LEU A 33 3.01 -12.89 20.15
CA LEU A 33 2.61 -12.07 18.99
C LEU A 33 1.11 -11.78 19.01
N VAL A 34 0.27 -12.78 19.24
CA VAL A 34 -1.19 -12.62 19.33
C VAL A 34 -1.56 -11.76 20.54
N THR A 35 -0.92 -11.99 21.72
CA THR A 35 -1.13 -11.17 22.91
C THR A 35 -0.80 -9.71 22.64
N ARG A 36 0.34 -9.40 22.00
CA ARG A 36 0.72 -8.03 21.64
C ARG A 36 -0.34 -7.37 20.74
N ASN A 37 -0.90 -8.10 19.79
CA ASN A 37 -1.94 -7.59 18.92
C ASN A 37 -3.26 -7.35 19.66
N MET A 38 -3.65 -8.27 20.51
CA MET A 38 -4.83 -8.17 21.40
C MET A 38 -4.75 -6.98 22.34
N GLU A 39 -3.63 -6.85 23.07
CA GLU A 39 -3.43 -5.78 24.05
C GLU A 39 -3.41 -4.39 23.40
N MET A 40 -2.93 -4.27 22.17
CA MET A 40 -3.04 -3.03 21.39
C MET A 40 -4.51 -2.63 21.19
N HIS A 41 -5.38 -3.58 20.83
CA HIS A 41 -6.80 -3.30 20.66
C HIS A 41 -7.50 -2.99 22.00
N ILE A 42 -7.17 -3.69 23.08
CA ILE A 42 -7.69 -3.40 24.41
C ILE A 42 -7.30 -1.98 24.84
N LYS A 43 -6.05 -1.58 24.61
CA LYS A 43 -5.57 -0.23 24.91
C LYS A 43 -6.36 0.85 24.14
N GLN A 44 -6.70 0.59 22.89
CA GLN A 44 -7.46 1.52 22.03
C GLN A 44 -8.94 1.55 22.40
N PHE A 45 -9.51 0.39 22.79
CA PHE A 45 -10.94 0.20 23.07
C PHE A 45 -11.14 -0.49 24.43
N PRO A 46 -10.77 0.16 25.54
CA PRO A 46 -10.78 -0.49 26.87
C PRO A 46 -12.18 -0.92 27.34
N HIS A 47 -13.22 -0.26 26.86
CA HIS A 47 -14.60 -0.62 27.17
C HIS A 47 -15.07 -1.93 26.51
N MET A 48 -14.31 -2.49 25.58
CA MET A 48 -14.57 -3.75 24.87
C MET A 48 -13.57 -4.86 25.25
N GLU A 49 -12.86 -4.71 26.35
CA GLU A 49 -11.81 -5.66 26.74
C GLU A 49 -12.31 -7.11 26.79
N LYS A 50 -13.50 -7.33 27.37
CA LYS A 50 -14.07 -8.68 27.51
C LYS A 50 -14.30 -9.31 26.13
N GLU A 51 -15.00 -8.62 25.24
CA GLU A 51 -15.31 -9.09 23.90
C GLU A 51 -14.05 -9.31 23.06
N ILE A 52 -13.04 -8.46 23.21
CA ILE A 52 -11.75 -8.61 22.56
C ILE A 52 -11.08 -9.91 23.03
N ARG A 53 -10.99 -10.15 24.33
CA ARG A 53 -10.37 -11.36 24.87
C ARG A 53 -11.09 -12.63 24.41
N GLU A 54 -12.42 -12.65 24.43
CA GLU A 54 -13.24 -13.77 23.95
C GLU A 54 -13.00 -14.05 22.46
N THR A 55 -12.98 -13.01 21.63
CA THR A 55 -12.73 -13.10 20.19
C THR A 55 -11.31 -13.61 19.89
N TYR A 56 -10.32 -13.16 20.63
CA TYR A 56 -8.93 -13.55 20.39
C TYR A 56 -8.62 -15.03 20.68
N VAL A 57 -9.53 -15.76 21.32
CA VAL A 57 -9.44 -17.23 21.42
C VAL A 57 -9.37 -17.88 20.01
N TYR A 58 -10.13 -17.36 19.06
CA TYR A 58 -10.09 -17.82 17.67
C TYR A 58 -8.75 -17.50 16.98
N VAL A 59 -8.14 -16.36 17.32
CA VAL A 59 -6.82 -15.98 16.77
C VAL A 59 -5.73 -16.87 17.33
N TYR A 60 -5.72 -17.14 18.64
CA TYR A 60 -4.76 -18.07 19.27
C TYR A 60 -4.81 -19.46 18.62
N LYS A 61 -6.01 -19.94 18.27
CA LYS A 61 -6.25 -21.23 17.59
C LYS A 61 -5.96 -21.18 16.08
N LYS A 62 -5.58 -20.05 15.49
CA LYS A 62 -5.41 -19.84 14.06
C LYS A 62 -6.67 -20.14 13.23
N GLN A 63 -7.82 -19.95 13.82
CA GLN A 63 -9.14 -20.08 13.16
C GLN A 63 -9.53 -18.79 12.44
N VAL A 64 -9.10 -17.66 13.00
CA VAL A 64 -9.23 -16.31 12.42
C VAL A 64 -7.89 -15.59 12.52
N LEU A 65 -7.57 -14.79 11.54
CA LEU A 65 -6.38 -13.93 11.56
C LEU A 65 -6.77 -12.47 11.35
N PRO A 66 -6.27 -11.57 12.20
CA PRO A 66 -6.26 -10.13 11.92
C PRO A 66 -5.46 -9.83 10.64
N SER A 67 -5.54 -8.61 10.14
CA SER A 67 -4.75 -8.21 8.99
C SER A 67 -3.26 -8.53 9.23
N MET A 68 -2.57 -8.97 8.19
CA MET A 68 -1.14 -9.27 8.27
C MET A 68 -0.33 -8.07 8.79
N ARG A 69 -0.76 -6.85 8.45
CA ARG A 69 -0.12 -5.62 8.91
C ARG A 69 -0.41 -5.34 10.38
N SER A 70 -1.64 -5.60 10.83
CA SER A 70 -1.99 -5.55 12.25
C SER A 70 -1.08 -6.48 13.07
N MET A 71 -0.95 -7.73 12.65
CA MET A 71 -0.09 -8.72 13.31
C MET A 71 1.39 -8.30 13.30
N GLN A 72 1.89 -7.77 12.19
CA GLN A 72 3.29 -7.38 12.04
C GLN A 72 3.65 -6.14 12.89
N PHE A 73 2.79 -5.12 12.86
CA PHE A 73 3.10 -3.80 13.42
C PHE A 73 2.39 -3.47 14.73
N ALA A 74 1.56 -4.37 15.28
CA ALA A 74 0.85 -4.14 16.52
C ALA A 74 1.73 -3.54 17.65
N GLY A 75 1.12 -2.71 18.48
CA GLY A 75 1.75 -1.91 19.53
C GLY A 75 2.28 -0.57 18.98
N LYS A 76 3.39 -0.10 19.51
CA LYS A 76 3.93 1.25 19.24
C LYS A 76 3.96 1.70 17.77
N PRO A 77 4.29 0.86 16.77
CA PRO A 77 4.27 1.30 15.37
C PRO A 77 2.89 1.72 14.85
N ILE A 78 1.82 1.00 15.22
CA ILE A 78 0.44 1.35 14.84
C ILE A 78 -0.09 2.48 15.74
N GLU A 79 0.25 2.51 17.02
CA GLU A 79 -0.13 3.58 17.93
C GLU A 79 0.40 4.95 17.49
N ILE A 80 1.61 5.00 16.92
CA ILE A 80 2.21 6.22 16.36
C ILE A 80 1.64 6.55 14.98
N SER A 81 1.43 5.52 14.14
CA SER A 81 1.07 5.68 12.74
C SER A 81 -0.02 4.67 12.35
N PRO A 82 -1.29 4.96 12.70
CA PRO A 82 -2.42 4.03 12.55
C PRO A 82 -2.66 3.50 11.13
N ASN A 83 -2.29 4.25 10.09
CA ASN A 83 -2.36 3.76 8.70
C ASN A 83 -1.59 2.44 8.48
N ARG A 84 -0.64 2.10 9.36
CA ARG A 84 0.11 0.84 9.28
C ARG A 84 -0.71 -0.41 9.56
N ILE A 85 -1.94 -0.28 10.07
CA ILE A 85 -2.84 -1.42 10.26
C ILE A 85 -3.43 -1.91 8.94
N TYR A 86 -3.51 -1.01 7.94
CA TYR A 86 -4.12 -1.28 6.64
C TYR A 86 -3.10 -1.85 5.65
N ASN A 87 -3.53 -2.85 4.89
CA ASN A 87 -2.67 -3.52 3.92
C ASN A 87 -2.47 -2.69 2.66
N CYS A 88 -3.52 -2.07 2.15
CA CYS A 88 -3.54 -1.36 0.88
C CYS A 88 -4.39 -0.09 0.95
N ALA A 89 -4.18 0.79 -0.04
CA ALA A 89 -4.93 2.01 -0.22
C ALA A 89 -5.08 2.34 -1.71
N PHE A 90 -5.97 3.25 -2.04
CA PHE A 90 -6.09 3.82 -3.38
C PHE A 90 -6.12 5.35 -3.33
N ALA A 91 -5.41 6.00 -4.27
CA ALA A 91 -5.45 7.45 -4.45
C ALA A 91 -5.38 7.84 -5.94
N PRO A 92 -6.25 8.73 -6.43
CA PRO A 92 -6.02 9.39 -7.71
C PRO A 92 -4.88 10.39 -7.59
N ILE A 93 -4.10 10.59 -8.68
CA ILE A 93 -3.07 11.64 -8.71
C ILE A 93 -3.71 12.94 -9.23
N ASP A 94 -4.52 13.53 -8.39
CA ASP A 94 -5.26 14.77 -8.65
C ASP A 94 -4.79 15.96 -7.79
N ASP A 95 -3.82 15.70 -6.92
CA ASP A 95 -3.21 16.71 -6.05
C ASP A 95 -1.71 16.43 -5.92
N TRP A 96 -0.90 17.45 -6.02
CA TRP A 96 0.57 17.34 -5.94
C TRP A 96 1.07 16.72 -4.62
N ARG A 97 0.31 16.79 -3.54
CA ARG A 97 0.67 16.19 -2.25
C ARG A 97 0.57 14.67 -2.25
N VAL A 98 -0.16 14.06 -3.19
CA VAL A 98 -0.29 12.61 -3.30
C VAL A 98 1.06 11.92 -3.48
N PHE A 99 2.02 12.53 -4.16
CA PHE A 99 3.37 11.95 -4.31
C PHE A 99 4.04 11.68 -2.97
N SER A 100 3.97 12.64 -2.04
CA SER A 100 4.50 12.46 -0.69
C SER A 100 3.67 11.50 0.17
N GLU A 101 2.35 11.51 0.00
CA GLU A 101 1.46 10.55 0.67
C GLU A 101 1.75 9.12 0.23
N ILE A 102 2.02 8.87 -1.06
CA ILE A 102 2.43 7.55 -1.56
C ILE A 102 3.77 7.12 -0.96
N MET A 103 4.79 8.01 -0.91
CA MET A 103 6.06 7.70 -0.25
C MET A 103 5.84 7.29 1.21
N PHE A 104 5.05 8.06 1.95
CA PHE A 104 4.71 7.80 3.35
C PHE A 104 3.99 6.45 3.53
N LEU A 105 2.97 6.17 2.72
CA LEU A 105 2.21 4.93 2.76
C LEU A 105 3.09 3.72 2.46
N LEU A 106 3.88 3.77 1.40
CA LEU A 106 4.78 2.68 1.02
C LEU A 106 5.84 2.42 2.10
N LEU A 107 6.46 3.47 2.67
CA LEU A 107 7.39 3.35 3.81
C LEU A 107 6.67 2.83 5.06
N GLY A 108 5.40 3.17 5.24
CA GLY A 108 4.49 2.61 6.23
C GLY A 108 4.21 1.12 6.05
N GLY A 109 4.40 0.58 4.84
CA GLY A 109 4.15 -0.81 4.47
C GLY A 109 2.79 -1.05 3.82
N THR A 110 2.04 0.01 3.52
CA THR A 110 0.78 -0.03 2.79
C THR A 110 1.05 -0.09 1.30
N GLY A 111 0.46 -1.06 0.59
CA GLY A 111 0.46 -1.09 -0.88
C GLY A 111 -0.48 -0.01 -1.44
N VAL A 112 -0.16 0.56 -2.59
CA VAL A 112 -0.95 1.68 -3.13
C VAL A 112 -1.39 1.41 -4.56
N GLY A 113 -2.70 1.38 -4.78
CA GLY A 113 -3.28 1.60 -6.09
C GLY A 113 -3.35 3.10 -6.37
N TYR A 114 -3.01 3.52 -7.57
CA TYR A 114 -3.10 4.93 -7.93
C TYR A 114 -3.63 5.10 -9.35
N SER A 115 -4.28 6.23 -9.60
CA SER A 115 -4.80 6.54 -10.93
C SER A 115 -4.04 7.69 -11.56
N VAL A 116 -3.50 7.42 -12.75
CA VAL A 116 -2.94 8.41 -13.66
C VAL A 116 -3.87 8.65 -14.86
N GLN A 117 -5.18 8.36 -14.72
CA GLN A 117 -6.14 8.69 -15.74
C GLN A 117 -6.06 10.19 -16.06
N LYS A 118 -6.24 10.52 -17.35
CA LYS A 118 -6.04 11.89 -17.84
C LYS A 118 -6.82 12.92 -17.02
N HIS A 119 -8.09 12.66 -16.69
CA HIS A 119 -8.91 13.60 -15.92
C HIS A 119 -8.42 13.83 -14.48
N HIS A 120 -7.64 12.92 -13.89
CA HIS A 120 -6.98 13.15 -12.61
C HIS A 120 -5.69 13.97 -12.79
N VAL A 121 -4.82 13.57 -13.72
CA VAL A 121 -3.53 14.24 -13.95
C VAL A 121 -3.72 15.66 -14.45
N ASP A 122 -4.74 15.93 -15.28
CA ASP A 122 -5.05 17.27 -15.79
C ASP A 122 -5.39 18.31 -14.68
N VAL A 123 -5.74 17.84 -13.46
CA VAL A 123 -5.99 18.71 -12.31
C VAL A 123 -4.68 19.22 -11.67
N LEU A 124 -3.56 18.51 -11.89
CA LEU A 124 -2.27 18.95 -11.36
C LEU A 124 -1.88 20.32 -11.90
N PRO A 125 -1.20 21.15 -11.08
CA PRO A 125 -0.72 22.45 -11.54
C PRO A 125 0.25 22.33 -12.72
N GLU A 126 0.37 23.41 -13.47
CA GLU A 126 1.44 23.57 -14.46
C GLU A 126 2.80 23.68 -13.78
N ILE A 127 3.86 23.28 -14.48
CA ILE A 127 5.23 23.42 -14.00
C ILE A 127 5.62 24.91 -13.95
N ARG A 128 6.21 25.30 -12.82
CA ARG A 128 6.85 26.58 -12.56
C ARG A 128 8.22 26.29 -11.94
N LYS A 129 9.22 26.20 -12.79
CA LYS A 129 10.58 25.82 -12.35
C LYS A 129 11.09 26.75 -11.23
N PRO A 130 11.78 26.21 -10.22
CA PRO A 130 12.39 27.02 -9.18
C PRO A 130 13.54 27.85 -9.74
N ASN A 131 13.80 29.02 -9.10
CA ASN A 131 14.95 29.83 -9.44
C ASN A 131 16.25 29.14 -8.98
N LYS A 132 17.10 28.76 -9.95
CA LYS A 132 18.36 28.03 -9.71
C LYS A 132 19.45 28.91 -9.03
N GLU A 133 19.31 30.23 -9.09
CA GLU A 133 20.25 31.16 -8.42
C GLU A 133 19.94 31.32 -6.92
N ARG A 134 18.77 30.89 -6.47
CA ARG A 134 18.37 30.92 -5.05
C ARG A 134 18.27 29.52 -4.49
N GLY A 135 19.36 29.05 -3.90
CA GLY A 135 19.38 27.80 -3.15
C GLY A 135 18.71 27.90 -1.78
N ARG A 136 17.95 26.88 -1.40
CA ARG A 136 17.42 26.72 -0.04
C ARG A 136 17.81 25.34 0.48
N ARG A 137 18.64 25.33 1.52
CA ARG A 137 19.00 24.08 2.20
C ARG A 137 17.77 23.47 2.89
N TRP A 138 17.59 22.17 2.70
CA TRP A 138 16.54 21.38 3.36
C TRP A 138 17.17 20.16 4.03
N LEU A 139 17.19 20.16 5.38
CA LEU A 139 17.64 19.02 6.17
C LEU A 139 16.58 17.94 6.16
N VAL A 140 16.95 16.72 5.72
CA VAL A 140 16.03 15.58 5.64
C VAL A 140 16.08 14.82 6.95
N ALA A 141 14.97 14.80 7.70
CA ALA A 141 14.87 14.09 8.95
C ALA A 141 14.95 12.56 8.75
N ASP A 142 15.55 11.84 9.70
CA ASP A 142 15.70 10.39 9.71
C ASP A 142 14.41 9.68 10.13
N SER A 143 13.34 9.87 9.36
CA SER A 143 12.01 9.30 9.58
C SER A 143 11.30 9.05 8.25
N ILE A 144 10.21 8.29 8.26
CA ILE A 144 9.39 8.08 7.06
C ILE A 144 8.71 9.38 6.62
N GLU A 145 8.34 10.25 7.57
CA GLU A 145 7.81 11.58 7.33
C GLU A 145 8.88 12.46 6.66
N GLY A 146 10.13 12.43 7.14
CA GLY A 146 11.23 13.20 6.56
C GLY A 146 11.52 12.83 5.11
N TRP A 147 11.47 11.55 4.77
CA TRP A 147 11.61 11.08 3.39
C TRP A 147 10.45 11.54 2.51
N ALA A 148 9.22 11.42 3.01
CA ALA A 148 8.02 11.88 2.31
C ALA A 148 8.03 13.41 2.13
N ASP A 149 8.47 14.17 3.13
CA ASP A 149 8.61 15.63 3.06
C ASP A 149 9.69 16.06 2.06
N ALA A 150 10.77 15.29 1.88
CA ALA A 150 11.76 15.56 0.84
C ALA A 150 11.13 15.48 -0.56
N VAL A 151 10.30 14.48 -0.84
CA VAL A 151 9.52 14.41 -2.08
C VAL A 151 8.54 15.59 -2.18
N LYS A 152 7.83 15.89 -1.10
CA LYS A 152 6.84 16.95 -1.05
C LYS A 152 7.44 18.35 -1.36
N VAL A 153 8.58 18.67 -0.77
CA VAL A 153 9.21 19.97 -0.96
C VAL A 153 9.81 20.09 -2.36
N LEU A 154 10.38 19.02 -2.91
CA LEU A 154 10.85 18.99 -4.29
C LEU A 154 9.71 19.25 -5.27
N VAL A 155 8.66 18.46 -5.22
CA VAL A 155 7.50 18.57 -6.11
C VAL A 155 6.84 19.93 -5.97
N LYS A 156 6.69 20.45 -4.74
CA LYS A 156 6.15 21.78 -4.49
C LYS A 156 6.98 22.89 -5.15
N SER A 157 8.32 22.78 -5.13
CA SER A 157 9.19 23.81 -5.73
C SER A 157 9.02 23.89 -7.24
N TYR A 158 8.69 22.80 -7.91
CA TYR A 158 8.47 22.76 -9.35
C TYR A 158 7.03 23.12 -9.77
N PHE A 159 6.04 22.94 -8.91
CA PHE A 159 4.67 23.34 -9.24
C PHE A 159 4.37 24.81 -8.87
N PHE A 160 5.04 25.35 -7.88
CA PHE A 160 4.74 26.70 -7.39
C PHE A 160 5.91 27.67 -7.55
N GLY A 161 7.04 27.20 -8.07
CA GLY A 161 8.25 28.01 -8.15
C GLY A 161 8.91 28.21 -6.77
N GLY A 162 9.77 29.19 -6.68
CA GLY A 162 10.51 29.51 -5.45
C GLY A 162 12.00 29.26 -5.57
N SER A 163 12.66 28.85 -4.49
CA SER A 163 14.09 28.54 -4.47
C SER A 163 14.33 27.09 -4.88
N LYS A 164 15.47 26.84 -5.53
CA LYS A 164 15.97 25.45 -5.73
C LYS A 164 16.25 24.82 -4.37
N ILE A 165 15.82 23.57 -4.20
CA ILE A 165 16.05 22.84 -2.95
C ILE A 165 17.39 22.11 -3.00
N GLU A 166 18.21 22.37 -1.99
CA GLU A 166 19.48 21.69 -1.75
C GLU A 166 19.33 20.76 -0.56
N PHE A 167 19.21 19.47 -0.82
CA PHE A 167 18.95 18.46 0.22
C PHE A 167 20.21 18.16 1.03
N ASP A 168 20.08 18.24 2.34
CA ASP A 168 21.06 17.79 3.31
C ASP A 168 20.59 16.52 3.99
N PHE A 169 21.39 15.45 3.87
CA PHE A 169 21.06 14.12 4.36
C PHE A 169 21.88 13.72 5.61
N SER A 170 22.51 14.69 6.26
CA SER A 170 23.43 14.42 7.39
C SER A 170 22.76 13.73 8.58
N ASP A 171 21.45 13.96 8.79
CA ASP A 171 20.70 13.35 9.88
C ASP A 171 20.31 11.89 9.59
N ILE A 172 20.32 11.46 8.31
CA ILE A 172 19.93 10.12 7.96
C ILE A 172 20.96 9.11 8.46
N ARG A 173 20.51 8.15 9.27
CA ARG A 173 21.37 7.07 9.78
C ARG A 173 22.07 6.31 8.67
N PRO A 174 23.30 5.81 8.93
CA PRO A 174 24.08 5.11 7.92
C PRO A 174 23.44 3.77 7.52
N LYS A 175 23.78 3.30 6.32
CA LYS A 175 23.41 1.98 5.83
C LYS A 175 23.82 0.89 6.83
N GLY A 176 22.89 -0.02 7.11
CA GLY A 176 23.13 -1.14 8.04
C GLY A 176 22.72 -0.88 9.49
N ALA A 177 22.45 0.38 9.89
CA ALA A 177 21.95 0.69 11.23
C ALA A 177 20.63 -0.04 11.50
N ARG A 178 20.43 -0.50 12.75
CA ARG A 178 19.22 -1.25 13.14
C ARG A 178 17.99 -0.33 13.17
N LEU A 179 16.89 -0.81 12.58
CA LEU A 179 15.60 -0.14 12.67
C LEU A 179 14.81 -0.69 13.86
N VAL A 180 14.66 0.12 14.89
CA VAL A 180 14.02 -0.29 16.15
C VAL A 180 12.52 -0.49 15.98
N THR A 181 11.85 0.39 15.22
CA THR A 181 10.38 0.40 15.11
C THR A 181 9.84 -0.69 14.18
N SER A 182 10.48 -0.92 13.04
CA SER A 182 10.01 -1.84 12.00
C SER A 182 10.82 -3.14 11.92
N GLY A 183 11.94 -3.21 12.62
CA GLY A 183 12.93 -4.27 12.44
C GLY A 183 13.72 -4.15 11.14
N GLY A 184 14.82 -4.91 11.01
CA GLY A 184 15.69 -4.87 9.84
C GLY A 184 16.79 -3.81 9.92
N LYS A 185 17.41 -3.50 8.77
CA LYS A 185 18.54 -2.57 8.66
C LYS A 185 18.19 -1.38 7.78
N ALA A 186 18.74 -0.21 8.14
CA ALA A 186 18.54 1.02 7.39
C ALA A 186 19.25 0.97 6.03
N PRO A 187 18.67 1.55 4.96
CA PRO A 187 19.27 1.63 3.63
C PRO A 187 20.34 2.72 3.53
N GLY A 188 20.39 3.66 4.48
CA GLY A 188 21.13 4.91 4.36
C GLY A 188 20.41 5.92 3.45
N ALA A 189 21.07 7.03 3.15
CA ALA A 189 20.48 8.12 2.36
C ALA A 189 20.44 7.87 0.85
N GLN A 190 21.26 6.95 0.33
CA GLN A 190 21.50 6.81 -1.11
C GLN A 190 20.22 6.56 -1.93
N PRO A 191 19.31 5.66 -1.53
CA PRO A 191 18.07 5.42 -2.31
C PRO A 191 17.21 6.67 -2.44
N LEU A 192 17.10 7.48 -1.40
CA LEU A 192 16.36 8.73 -1.45
C LEU A 192 17.03 9.78 -2.34
N LYS A 193 18.36 9.90 -2.27
CA LYS A 193 19.13 10.79 -3.16
C LYS A 193 18.87 10.48 -4.63
N GLU A 194 19.00 9.21 -5.01
CA GLU A 194 18.75 8.74 -6.37
C GLU A 194 17.31 9.00 -6.83
N CYS A 195 16.34 8.75 -5.94
CA CYS A 195 14.94 9.06 -6.20
C CYS A 195 14.75 10.54 -6.49
N LEU A 196 15.21 11.43 -5.60
CA LEU A 196 15.04 12.88 -5.76
C LEU A 196 15.69 13.42 -7.03
N ILE A 197 16.87 12.90 -7.42
CA ILE A 197 17.53 13.26 -8.68
C ILE A 197 16.68 12.86 -9.89
N LYS A 198 16.12 11.64 -9.88
CA LYS A 198 15.26 11.15 -10.97
C LYS A 198 13.95 11.94 -11.07
N LEU A 199 13.32 12.23 -9.94
CA LEU A 199 12.13 13.08 -9.90
C LEU A 199 12.42 14.49 -10.42
N GLU A 200 13.53 15.10 -9.95
CA GLU A 200 13.97 16.41 -10.43
C GLU A 200 14.22 16.40 -11.94
N GLY A 201 14.86 15.35 -12.47
CA GLY A 201 15.08 15.18 -13.90
C GLY A 201 13.79 15.20 -14.74
N ILE A 202 12.75 14.49 -14.29
CA ILE A 202 11.43 14.50 -14.97
C ILE A 202 10.81 15.89 -14.89
N LEU A 203 10.80 16.50 -13.72
CA LEU A 203 10.19 17.82 -13.52
C LEU A 203 10.94 18.93 -14.29
N ASP A 204 12.29 18.88 -14.31
CA ASP A 204 13.13 19.88 -14.98
C ASP A 204 13.11 19.72 -16.52
N SER A 205 12.71 18.57 -17.05
CA SER A 205 12.53 18.34 -18.50
C SER A 205 11.38 19.13 -19.10
N LYS A 206 10.44 19.61 -18.27
CA LYS A 206 9.28 20.39 -18.72
C LYS A 206 9.62 21.86 -18.82
N GLU A 207 8.95 22.59 -19.69
CA GLU A 207 8.99 24.04 -19.75
C GLU A 207 7.96 24.66 -18.77
N ASN A 208 8.20 25.91 -18.37
CA ASN A 208 7.22 26.65 -17.55
C ASN A 208 5.88 26.73 -18.28
N GLY A 209 4.79 26.48 -17.56
CA GLY A 209 3.43 26.42 -18.12
C GLY A 209 3.02 25.09 -18.72
N GLN A 210 3.94 24.12 -18.85
CA GLN A 210 3.59 22.76 -19.28
C GLN A 210 3.04 21.93 -18.11
N LYS A 211 2.20 20.96 -18.43
CA LYS A 211 1.69 19.96 -17.49
C LYS A 211 2.45 18.64 -17.62
N LEU A 212 2.47 17.87 -16.55
CA LEU A 212 2.94 16.49 -16.58
C LEU A 212 1.96 15.61 -17.37
N LYS A 213 2.51 14.67 -18.11
CA LYS A 213 1.74 13.60 -18.77
C LYS A 213 1.49 12.45 -17.81
N PRO A 214 0.44 11.62 -18.03
CA PRO A 214 0.19 10.40 -17.25
C PRO A 214 1.42 9.50 -17.09
N ILE A 215 2.18 9.27 -18.17
CA ILE A 215 3.39 8.44 -18.15
C ILE A 215 4.50 9.05 -17.27
N GLU A 216 4.66 10.36 -17.25
CA GLU A 216 5.66 11.04 -16.40
C GLU A 216 5.26 10.95 -14.93
N VAL A 217 3.97 11.11 -14.62
CA VAL A 217 3.41 10.93 -13.28
C VAL A 217 3.59 9.48 -12.81
N HIS A 218 3.34 8.50 -13.69
CA HIS A 218 3.59 7.09 -13.44
C HIS A 218 5.06 6.82 -13.11
N ASP A 219 5.99 7.35 -13.90
CA ASP A 219 7.42 7.17 -13.69
C ASP A 219 7.88 7.80 -12.36
N ILE A 220 7.35 8.97 -11.97
CA ILE A 220 7.61 9.57 -10.65
C ILE A 220 7.21 8.62 -9.51
N VAL A 221 6.00 8.04 -9.56
CA VAL A 221 5.52 7.10 -8.54
C VAL A 221 6.38 5.83 -8.51
N CYS A 222 6.79 5.32 -9.68
CA CYS A 222 7.68 4.16 -9.75
C CYS A 222 9.07 4.43 -9.16
N HIS A 223 9.65 5.61 -9.36
CA HIS A 223 10.91 5.99 -8.73
C HIS A 223 10.78 6.16 -7.20
N ILE A 224 9.65 6.64 -6.71
CA ILE A 224 9.34 6.65 -5.27
C ILE A 224 9.36 5.22 -4.72
N ALA A 225 8.74 4.27 -5.42
CA ALA A 225 8.73 2.87 -5.01
C ALA A 225 10.14 2.23 -5.05
N ASP A 226 11.00 2.61 -6.00
CA ASP A 226 12.40 2.17 -6.04
C ASP A 226 13.15 2.54 -4.76
N ALA A 227 12.98 3.78 -4.28
CA ALA A 227 13.61 4.22 -3.04
C ALA A 227 13.13 3.42 -1.82
N VAL A 228 11.85 3.11 -1.76
CA VAL A 228 11.27 2.29 -0.69
C VAL A 228 11.80 0.86 -0.72
N LEU A 229 11.91 0.28 -1.92
CA LEU A 229 12.35 -1.11 -2.11
C LEU A 229 13.81 -1.30 -1.78
N ALA A 230 14.68 -0.35 -2.17
CA ALA A 230 16.10 -0.37 -1.87
C ALA A 230 16.39 -0.40 -0.36
N GLY A 231 15.43 0.00 0.47
CA GLY A 231 15.46 -0.13 1.92
C GLY A 231 15.47 -1.57 2.45
N GLY A 232 15.25 -2.58 1.60
CA GLY A 232 15.40 -4.01 1.93
C GLY A 232 14.38 -4.58 2.93
N ILE A 233 13.52 -3.76 3.53
CA ILE A 233 12.64 -4.17 4.62
C ILE A 233 11.24 -4.45 4.13
N ARG A 234 10.84 -3.86 3.01
CA ARG A 234 9.47 -3.90 2.51
C ARG A 234 9.44 -4.07 1.00
N ARG A 235 8.46 -4.81 0.52
CA ARG A 235 8.10 -4.83 -0.90
C ARG A 235 7.15 -3.66 -1.13
N ALA A 236 7.51 -2.75 -2.02
CA ALA A 236 6.57 -1.79 -2.58
C ALA A 236 5.59 -2.58 -3.47
N ALA A 237 4.30 -2.42 -3.24
CA ALA A 237 3.25 -3.00 -4.08
C ALA A 237 2.44 -1.84 -4.66
N LEU A 238 2.41 -1.77 -5.99
CA LEU A 238 1.74 -0.70 -6.73
C LEU A 238 0.86 -1.28 -7.85
N ILE A 239 -0.25 -0.62 -8.12
CA ILE A 239 -0.98 -0.72 -9.38
C ILE A 239 -1.27 0.67 -9.92
N SER A 240 -0.99 0.87 -11.20
CA SER A 240 -1.31 2.10 -11.94
C SER A 240 -2.57 1.88 -12.76
N LEU A 241 -3.57 2.71 -12.54
CA LEU A 241 -4.78 2.76 -13.36
C LEU A 241 -4.69 3.95 -14.32
N PHE A 242 -4.92 3.72 -15.60
CA PHE A 242 -4.79 4.75 -16.63
C PHE A 242 -5.97 4.74 -17.60
N SER A 243 -6.15 5.84 -18.34
CA SER A 243 -7.23 5.96 -19.32
C SER A 243 -7.02 4.98 -20.48
N ALA A 244 -8.05 4.22 -20.84
CA ALA A 244 -7.99 3.23 -21.90
C ALA A 244 -7.55 3.76 -23.27
N THR A 245 -7.64 5.07 -23.48
CA THR A 245 -7.20 5.75 -24.71
C THR A 245 -5.79 6.35 -24.63
N ASP A 246 -5.06 6.08 -23.55
CA ASP A 246 -3.69 6.60 -23.36
C ASP A 246 -2.68 5.67 -24.02
N GLU A 247 -2.26 6.02 -25.23
CA GLU A 247 -1.34 5.23 -26.05
C GLU A 247 0.05 5.09 -25.41
N GLU A 248 0.56 6.14 -24.72
CA GLU A 248 1.85 6.09 -24.05
C GLU A 248 1.81 5.10 -22.88
N MET A 249 0.71 5.07 -22.12
CA MET A 249 0.53 4.13 -21.01
C MET A 249 0.26 2.69 -21.49
N ILE A 250 -0.50 2.50 -22.56
CA ILE A 250 -0.73 1.17 -23.13
C ILE A 250 0.60 0.54 -23.58
N GLY A 251 1.46 1.32 -24.23
CA GLY A 251 2.75 0.87 -24.76
C GLY A 251 3.92 0.93 -23.77
N CYS A 252 3.73 1.39 -22.53
CA CYS A 252 4.84 1.76 -21.65
C CYS A 252 5.72 0.58 -21.18
N LYS A 253 5.22 -0.66 -21.32
CA LYS A 253 5.95 -1.91 -21.06
C LYS A 253 6.01 -2.80 -22.31
N SER A 254 6.15 -2.21 -23.48
CA SER A 254 6.39 -2.92 -24.71
C SER A 254 7.87 -2.89 -25.10
N GLY A 255 8.33 -3.90 -25.84
CA GLY A 255 9.74 -4.03 -26.26
C GLY A 255 10.67 -4.24 -25.07
N ALA A 256 11.90 -3.75 -25.16
CA ALA A 256 12.94 -3.87 -24.11
C ALA A 256 12.81 -2.78 -23.03
N TRP A 257 11.60 -2.51 -22.56
CA TRP A 257 11.32 -1.45 -21.56
C TRP A 257 12.13 -1.61 -20.25
N TRP A 258 12.48 -2.82 -19.87
CA TRP A 258 13.27 -3.10 -18.67
C TRP A 258 14.71 -2.57 -18.75
N GLU A 259 15.22 -2.31 -19.95
CA GLU A 259 16.55 -1.70 -20.16
C GLU A 259 16.47 -0.17 -20.06
N THR A 260 15.42 0.41 -20.63
CA THR A 260 15.26 1.88 -20.73
C THR A 260 14.50 2.49 -19.57
N ASN A 261 13.50 1.78 -19.03
CA ASN A 261 12.61 2.25 -17.97
C ASN A 261 12.37 1.16 -16.90
N PRO A 262 13.43 0.62 -16.25
CA PRO A 262 13.32 -0.49 -15.29
C PRO A 262 12.42 -0.18 -14.09
N GLN A 263 12.25 1.10 -13.72
CA GLN A 263 11.35 1.53 -12.64
C GLN A 263 9.91 1.12 -12.88
N ARG A 264 9.44 1.01 -14.14
CA ARG A 264 8.06 0.62 -14.47
C ARG A 264 7.71 -0.79 -14.02
N GLY A 265 8.71 -1.63 -13.75
CA GLY A 265 8.53 -2.94 -13.13
C GLY A 265 8.02 -2.88 -11.67
N ARG A 266 7.92 -1.69 -11.05
CA ARG A 266 7.43 -1.53 -9.68
C ARG A 266 5.91 -1.52 -9.57
N ALA A 267 5.19 -1.30 -10.66
CA ALA A 267 3.74 -1.27 -10.67
C ALA A 267 3.16 -2.23 -11.71
N ASN A 268 2.07 -2.89 -11.39
CA ASN A 268 1.18 -3.44 -12.42
C ASN A 268 0.46 -2.28 -13.09
N ASN A 269 0.21 -2.38 -14.39
CA ASN A 269 -0.47 -1.33 -15.14
C ASN A 269 -1.79 -1.86 -15.68
N SER A 270 -2.90 -1.17 -15.45
CA SER A 270 -4.23 -1.59 -15.93
C SER A 270 -4.99 -0.45 -16.59
N ALA A 271 -5.50 -0.72 -17.77
CA ALA A 271 -6.39 0.18 -18.48
C ALA A 271 -7.80 0.13 -17.86
N VAL A 272 -8.35 1.30 -17.52
CA VAL A 272 -9.71 1.41 -16.98
C VAL A 272 -10.72 1.41 -18.12
N LEU A 273 -11.56 0.38 -18.16
CA LEU A 273 -12.61 0.23 -19.15
C LEU A 273 -13.98 0.35 -18.49
N MET A 274 -14.77 1.29 -18.96
CA MET A 274 -16.13 1.50 -18.46
C MET A 274 -17.07 0.44 -19.03
N ARG A 275 -17.66 -0.42 -18.20
CA ARG A 275 -18.51 -1.55 -18.62
C ARG A 275 -19.63 -1.14 -19.58
N HIS A 276 -20.21 0.04 -19.40
CA HIS A 276 -21.32 0.55 -20.21
C HIS A 276 -20.87 1.24 -21.52
N LYS A 277 -19.56 1.38 -21.75
CA LYS A 277 -18.99 2.06 -22.92
C LYS A 277 -18.14 1.15 -23.79
N ILE A 278 -17.63 0.05 -23.23
CA ILE A 278 -16.74 -0.83 -23.98
C ILE A 278 -17.49 -1.58 -25.08
N THR A 279 -16.88 -1.59 -26.27
CA THR A 279 -17.34 -2.41 -27.39
C THR A 279 -16.46 -3.65 -27.53
N LYS A 280 -16.99 -4.70 -28.16
CA LYS A 280 -16.25 -5.93 -28.45
C LYS A 280 -15.00 -5.64 -29.30
N ASP A 281 -15.13 -4.78 -30.31
CA ASP A 281 -14.03 -4.46 -31.22
C ASP A 281 -12.88 -3.77 -30.50
N TYR A 282 -13.19 -2.78 -29.66
CA TYR A 282 -12.18 -2.12 -28.83
C TYR A 282 -11.50 -3.10 -27.85
N PHE A 283 -12.29 -3.96 -27.19
CA PHE A 283 -11.74 -4.97 -26.30
C PHE A 283 -10.78 -5.92 -27.03
N MET A 284 -11.17 -6.40 -28.21
CA MET A 284 -10.34 -7.30 -29.01
C MET A 284 -9.07 -6.64 -29.56
N ASP A 285 -9.13 -5.35 -29.90
CA ASP A 285 -7.95 -4.57 -30.28
C ASP A 285 -6.95 -4.45 -29.12
N LEU A 286 -7.43 -4.02 -27.96
CA LEU A 286 -6.61 -3.93 -26.76
C LEU A 286 -6.01 -5.30 -26.37
N TRP A 287 -6.81 -6.38 -26.48
CA TRP A 287 -6.35 -7.74 -26.19
C TRP A 287 -5.19 -8.18 -27.09
N LYS A 288 -5.30 -7.93 -28.39
CA LYS A 288 -4.21 -8.21 -29.35
C LYS A 288 -2.94 -7.44 -29.02
N ARG A 289 -3.07 -6.20 -28.56
CA ARG A 289 -1.92 -5.38 -28.15
C ARG A 289 -1.25 -5.92 -26.87
N ILE A 290 -2.04 -6.39 -25.91
CA ILE A 290 -1.55 -7.05 -24.69
C ILE A 290 -0.78 -8.32 -25.07
N GLU A 291 -1.34 -9.15 -25.97
CA GLU A 291 -0.69 -10.35 -26.47
C GLU A 291 0.63 -10.03 -27.18
N ALA A 292 0.62 -9.04 -28.06
CA ALA A 292 1.79 -8.61 -28.82
C ALA A 292 2.90 -7.99 -27.95
N SER A 293 2.56 -7.42 -26.79
CA SER A 293 3.55 -6.84 -25.87
C SER A 293 4.50 -7.88 -25.28
N GLY A 294 4.10 -9.15 -25.21
CA GLY A 294 4.85 -10.23 -24.57
C GLY A 294 4.97 -10.09 -23.04
N ALA A 295 4.50 -8.98 -22.48
CA ALA A 295 4.58 -8.69 -21.05
C ALA A 295 3.33 -9.11 -20.26
N GLY A 296 2.22 -9.46 -20.97
CA GLY A 296 0.92 -9.69 -20.34
C GLY A 296 0.28 -8.43 -19.75
N GLU A 297 0.79 -7.26 -20.13
CA GLU A 297 0.30 -5.94 -19.72
C GLU A 297 0.01 -5.08 -20.97
N PRO A 298 -0.90 -4.10 -20.84
CA PRO A 298 -1.61 -3.72 -19.61
C PRO A 298 -2.65 -4.74 -19.19
N GLY A 299 -2.94 -4.80 -17.87
CA GLY A 299 -4.13 -5.45 -17.34
C GLY A 299 -5.41 -4.71 -17.76
N ILE A 300 -6.55 -5.34 -17.56
CA ILE A 300 -7.87 -4.75 -17.85
C ILE A 300 -8.64 -4.59 -16.54
N TYR A 301 -8.99 -3.35 -16.19
CA TYR A 301 -9.81 -3.03 -15.05
C TYR A 301 -11.20 -2.57 -15.49
N LEU A 302 -12.20 -3.43 -15.31
CA LEU A 302 -13.59 -3.15 -15.67
C LEU A 302 -14.29 -2.42 -14.55
N SER A 303 -14.70 -1.17 -14.76
CA SER A 303 -15.37 -0.34 -13.77
C SER A 303 -16.73 0.17 -14.25
N ASN A 304 -17.61 0.46 -13.31
CA ASN A 304 -18.87 1.19 -13.55
C ASN A 304 -18.71 2.70 -13.33
N ASP A 305 -17.66 3.11 -12.63
CA ASP A 305 -17.35 4.49 -12.30
C ASP A 305 -15.88 4.78 -12.62
N LYS A 306 -15.61 5.92 -13.27
CA LYS A 306 -14.27 6.32 -13.70
C LYS A 306 -13.34 6.68 -12.55
N ASP A 307 -13.88 7.07 -11.39
CA ASP A 307 -13.11 7.54 -10.24
C ASP A 307 -12.83 6.43 -9.21
N TRP A 308 -13.50 5.28 -9.35
CA TRP A 308 -13.18 4.12 -8.54
C TRP A 308 -11.88 3.48 -9.00
N GLY A 309 -11.08 3.10 -8.03
CA GLY A 309 -9.85 2.35 -8.26
C GLY A 309 -9.84 1.03 -7.50
N THR A 310 -8.64 0.53 -7.27
CA THR A 310 -8.43 -0.76 -6.62
C THR A 310 -7.13 -0.75 -5.82
N ASN A 311 -7.01 -1.70 -4.90
CA ASN A 311 -5.74 -2.04 -4.25
C ASN A 311 -4.78 -2.72 -5.25
N PRO A 312 -3.48 -2.84 -4.95
CA PRO A 312 -2.48 -3.43 -5.86
C PRO A 312 -2.78 -4.86 -6.33
N CYS A 313 -3.54 -5.63 -5.56
CA CYS A 313 -3.92 -7.01 -5.89
C CYS A 313 -5.19 -7.11 -6.74
N CYS A 314 -5.90 -6.01 -6.98
CA CYS A 314 -7.13 -5.90 -7.80
C CYS A 314 -8.39 -6.58 -7.26
N GLU A 315 -8.39 -7.10 -6.03
CA GLU A 315 -9.55 -7.80 -5.47
C GLU A 315 -10.57 -6.89 -4.79
N ILE A 316 -10.20 -5.63 -4.47
CA ILE A 316 -11.07 -4.70 -3.74
C ILE A 316 -11.23 -3.40 -4.54
N ALA A 317 -12.46 -3.09 -4.93
CA ALA A 317 -12.80 -1.78 -5.47
C ALA A 317 -12.78 -0.73 -4.34
N LEU A 318 -12.03 0.34 -4.55
CA LEU A 318 -11.83 1.41 -3.60
C LEU A 318 -12.21 2.76 -4.21
N ARG A 319 -12.91 3.59 -3.44
CA ARG A 319 -13.06 5.00 -3.76
C ARG A 319 -11.76 5.76 -3.50
N PRO A 320 -11.62 6.98 -4.05
CA PRO A 320 -10.48 7.84 -3.72
C PRO A 320 -10.24 7.96 -2.21
N PHE A 321 -8.98 7.77 -1.81
CA PHE A 321 -8.50 7.91 -0.43
C PHE A 321 -9.08 6.90 0.57
N GLN A 322 -9.43 5.69 0.10
CA GLN A 322 -9.84 4.58 0.94
C GLN A 322 -8.69 3.61 1.21
N PHE A 323 -8.78 2.97 2.37
CA PHE A 323 -7.91 1.85 2.76
C PHE A 323 -8.67 0.53 2.65
N CYS A 324 -7.97 -0.54 2.29
CA CYS A 324 -8.45 -1.89 2.49
C CYS A 324 -8.15 -2.35 3.93
N ASN A 325 -9.14 -2.95 4.57
CA ASN A 325 -9.06 -3.50 5.91
C ASN A 325 -9.44 -4.97 5.87
N LEU A 326 -8.51 -5.86 6.17
CA LEU A 326 -8.65 -7.28 5.93
C LEU A 326 -8.61 -8.09 7.22
N THR A 327 -9.42 -9.15 7.25
CA THR A 327 -9.35 -10.28 8.18
C THR A 327 -9.50 -11.58 7.42
N GLU A 328 -9.04 -12.69 7.99
CA GLU A 328 -8.99 -13.99 7.33
C GLU A 328 -9.67 -15.05 8.19
N VAL A 329 -10.56 -15.85 7.61
CA VAL A 329 -11.17 -17.01 8.23
C VAL A 329 -10.53 -18.28 7.68
N ASN A 330 -9.96 -19.09 8.55
CA ASN A 330 -9.46 -20.41 8.18
C ASN A 330 -10.63 -21.40 8.13
N VAL A 331 -10.99 -21.83 6.91
CA VAL A 331 -12.10 -22.77 6.70
C VAL A 331 -11.62 -24.21 6.45
N SER A 332 -10.32 -24.49 6.54
CA SER A 332 -9.76 -25.82 6.26
C SER A 332 -10.19 -26.90 7.26
N ASN A 333 -10.61 -26.51 8.44
CA ASN A 333 -10.97 -27.39 9.55
C ASN A 333 -12.29 -26.99 10.23
N VAL A 334 -13.18 -26.35 9.51
CA VAL A 334 -14.55 -26.05 9.96
C VAL A 334 -15.31 -27.37 10.12
N VAL A 335 -16.04 -27.53 11.21
CA VAL A 335 -16.74 -28.78 11.55
C VAL A 335 -18.26 -28.69 11.44
N SER A 336 -18.82 -27.46 11.47
CA SER A 336 -20.27 -27.23 11.38
C SER A 336 -20.57 -25.81 10.85
N GLN A 337 -21.84 -25.58 10.51
CA GLN A 337 -22.33 -24.26 10.14
C GLN A 337 -22.12 -23.25 11.27
N GLU A 338 -22.41 -23.63 12.51
CA GLU A 338 -22.23 -22.77 13.69
C GLU A 338 -20.75 -22.40 13.90
N ASP A 339 -19.82 -23.36 13.82
CA ASP A 339 -18.36 -23.09 13.90
C ASP A 339 -17.92 -22.09 12.83
N TYR A 340 -18.44 -22.23 11.60
CA TYR A 340 -18.16 -21.29 10.52
C TYR A 340 -18.68 -19.87 10.84
N GLU A 341 -19.93 -19.75 11.26
CA GLU A 341 -20.55 -18.47 11.62
C GLU A 341 -19.84 -17.78 12.77
N ASP A 342 -19.41 -18.52 13.79
CA ASP A 342 -18.65 -17.98 14.92
C ASP A 342 -17.31 -17.42 14.48
N ARG A 343 -16.60 -18.11 13.59
CA ARG A 343 -15.35 -17.60 13.01
C ARG A 343 -15.58 -16.33 12.19
N VAL A 344 -16.65 -16.27 11.40
CA VAL A 344 -17.00 -15.06 10.62
C VAL A 344 -17.36 -13.90 11.55
N ARG A 345 -18.14 -14.14 12.62
CA ARG A 345 -18.41 -13.11 13.65
C ARG A 345 -17.14 -12.60 14.30
N ALA A 346 -16.23 -13.49 14.65
CA ALA A 346 -14.93 -13.12 15.22
C ALA A 346 -14.09 -12.29 14.24
N ALA A 347 -14.03 -12.68 12.97
CA ALA A 347 -13.33 -11.93 11.92
C ALA A 347 -13.94 -10.54 11.70
N SER A 348 -15.28 -10.46 11.66
CA SER A 348 -16.02 -9.19 11.53
C SER A 348 -15.73 -8.24 12.68
N PHE A 349 -15.74 -8.76 13.90
CA PHE A 349 -15.43 -7.99 15.09
C PHE A 349 -14.00 -7.42 15.06
N ILE A 350 -13.01 -8.26 14.73
CA ILE A 350 -11.61 -7.83 14.59
C ILE A 350 -11.47 -6.78 13.48
N GLY A 351 -12.13 -6.99 12.34
CA GLY A 351 -12.16 -6.02 11.24
C GLY A 351 -12.74 -4.68 11.66
N THR A 352 -13.79 -4.70 12.50
CA THR A 352 -14.40 -3.48 13.07
C THR A 352 -13.43 -2.75 14.00
N LEU A 353 -12.72 -3.46 14.86
CA LEU A 353 -11.67 -2.85 15.70
C LEU A 353 -10.58 -2.20 14.84
N GLN A 354 -10.13 -2.88 13.77
CA GLN A 354 -9.13 -2.35 12.84
C GLN A 354 -9.62 -1.08 12.13
N ALA A 355 -10.89 -1.04 11.71
CA ALA A 355 -11.50 0.12 11.04
C ALA A 355 -11.54 1.37 11.93
N GLY A 356 -11.49 1.23 13.25
CA GLY A 356 -11.48 2.33 14.20
C GLY A 356 -10.13 3.07 14.33
N TYR A 357 -9.08 2.65 13.61
CA TYR A 357 -7.78 3.32 13.61
C TYR A 357 -7.73 4.37 12.50
N THR A 358 -8.24 5.56 12.73
CA THR A 358 -8.48 6.59 11.70
C THR A 358 -7.63 7.87 11.85
N ASN A 359 -6.86 8.02 12.91
CA ASN A 359 -6.04 9.21 13.12
C ASN A 359 -4.75 9.17 12.28
N PHE A 360 -4.82 9.70 11.06
CA PHE A 360 -3.70 9.72 10.11
C PHE A 360 -2.99 11.08 10.14
N HIS A 361 -2.07 11.29 11.08
CA HIS A 361 -1.43 12.57 11.34
C HIS A 361 -0.62 13.17 10.18
N TYR A 362 -0.09 12.37 9.25
CA TYR A 362 0.69 12.85 8.10
C TYR A 362 -0.16 13.07 6.84
N LEU A 363 -1.16 12.23 6.65
CA LEU A 363 -1.99 12.25 5.45
C LEU A 363 -2.97 13.43 5.48
N ARG A 364 -3.42 13.87 4.30
CA ARG A 364 -4.47 14.90 4.23
C ARG A 364 -5.75 14.44 4.95
N PRO A 365 -6.52 15.37 5.55
CA PRO A 365 -7.75 15.03 6.29
C PRO A 365 -8.80 14.24 5.48
N ILE A 366 -8.71 14.26 4.14
CA ILE A 366 -9.60 13.48 3.27
C ILE A 366 -9.50 11.98 3.55
N TRP A 367 -8.30 11.45 3.81
CA TRP A 367 -8.08 10.05 4.13
C TRP A 367 -8.84 9.62 5.39
N GLN A 368 -8.77 10.44 6.44
CA GLN A 368 -9.49 10.17 7.68
C GLN A 368 -11.00 10.20 7.46
N ARG A 369 -11.51 11.29 6.84
CA ARG A 369 -12.95 11.46 6.58
C ARG A 369 -13.54 10.30 5.76
N THR A 370 -12.83 9.86 4.73
CA THR A 370 -13.30 8.76 3.87
C THR A 370 -13.28 7.43 4.62
N THR A 371 -12.24 7.18 5.41
CA THR A 371 -12.14 5.96 6.23
C THR A 371 -13.22 5.91 7.30
N GLU A 372 -13.47 7.00 8.00
CA GLU A 372 -14.54 7.08 9.02
C GLU A 372 -15.93 6.94 8.42
N LYS A 373 -16.15 7.52 7.24
CA LYS A 373 -17.45 7.47 6.57
C LYS A 373 -17.83 6.06 6.14
N ASP A 374 -16.88 5.33 5.53
CA ASP A 374 -17.17 4.05 4.88
C ASP A 374 -16.79 2.84 5.75
N ALA A 375 -15.85 3.00 6.69
CA ALA A 375 -15.41 1.98 7.67
C ALA A 375 -15.30 0.56 7.07
N LEU A 376 -14.56 0.42 5.95
CA LEU A 376 -14.51 -0.81 5.18
C LEU A 376 -13.96 -1.99 5.98
N ILE A 377 -14.61 -3.14 5.84
CA ILE A 377 -14.20 -4.41 6.42
C ILE A 377 -14.23 -5.47 5.32
N GLY A 378 -13.09 -6.12 5.08
CA GLY A 378 -12.97 -7.25 4.17
C GLY A 378 -12.71 -8.53 4.96
N ILE A 379 -13.56 -9.53 4.78
CA ILE A 379 -13.43 -10.86 5.39
C ILE A 379 -13.19 -11.85 4.29
N SER A 380 -12.04 -12.51 4.32
CA SER A 380 -11.62 -13.49 3.34
C SER A 380 -11.64 -14.90 3.94
N MET A 381 -11.65 -15.92 3.10
CA MET A 381 -11.56 -17.32 3.50
C MET A 381 -10.29 -17.96 2.95
N THR A 382 -9.56 -18.69 3.79
CA THR A 382 -8.43 -19.53 3.39
C THR A 382 -8.72 -21.00 3.66
N GLY A 383 -8.25 -21.89 2.77
CA GLY A 383 -8.44 -23.32 2.89
C GLY A 383 -9.74 -23.87 2.29
N ILE A 384 -10.41 -23.11 1.40
CA ILE A 384 -11.62 -23.57 0.68
C ILE A 384 -11.38 -24.91 -0.04
N GLY A 385 -10.23 -25.06 -0.68
CA GLY A 385 -9.85 -26.29 -1.39
C GLY A 385 -9.68 -27.53 -0.52
N SER A 386 -9.70 -27.40 0.82
CA SER A 386 -9.73 -28.55 1.73
C SER A 386 -11.07 -29.31 1.71
N GLY A 387 -12.13 -28.69 1.20
CA GLY A 387 -13.48 -29.26 1.09
C GLY A 387 -14.34 -29.12 2.34
N ALA A 388 -13.80 -28.77 3.50
CA ALA A 388 -14.56 -28.71 4.76
C ALA A 388 -15.75 -27.75 4.70
N VAL A 389 -15.63 -26.64 3.98
CA VAL A 389 -16.65 -25.61 3.85
C VAL A 389 -17.68 -25.87 2.74
N LEU A 390 -17.39 -26.80 1.82
CA LEU A 390 -18.22 -26.99 0.61
C LEU A 390 -19.63 -27.52 0.89
N GLY A 391 -19.81 -28.21 2.02
CA GLY A 391 -21.13 -28.69 2.47
C GLY A 391 -21.96 -27.69 3.27
N LEU A 392 -21.42 -26.46 3.47
CA LEU A 392 -22.09 -25.44 4.29
C LEU A 392 -22.90 -24.48 3.45
N SER A 393 -23.93 -23.87 4.08
CA SER A 393 -24.68 -22.77 3.48
C SER A 393 -23.91 -21.46 3.62
N LEU A 394 -23.48 -20.87 2.50
CA LEU A 394 -22.78 -19.60 2.46
C LEU A 394 -23.71 -18.42 2.10
N ILE A 395 -24.99 -18.72 1.77
CA ILE A 395 -25.93 -17.72 1.24
C ILE A 395 -26.40 -16.73 2.31
N HIS A 396 -26.44 -17.13 3.56
CA HIS A 396 -27.00 -16.35 4.66
C HIS A 396 -25.95 -15.55 5.47
N ILE A 397 -24.76 -15.46 4.95
CA ILE A 397 -23.65 -14.72 5.54
C ILE A 397 -23.38 -13.44 4.76
#